data_9e73da6402396e99186909bec01d2ca2
#
_entry.id   9e73da6402396e99186909bec01d2ca2
#
_cell.length_a   1.000
_cell.length_b   1.000
_cell.length_c   1.000
_cell.angle_alpha   90.00
_cell.angle_beta   90.00
_cell.angle_gamma   90.00
#
_symmetry.space_group_name_H-M   'P 1'
#
loop_
_entity.id
_entity.type
_entity.pdbx_description
1 polymer ?
#
loop_
_entity_poly.entity_id
_entity_poly.type
_entity_poly.pdbx_seq_one_letter_code
_entity_poly.pdbx_strand_id
1 'polypeptide(L)'
;MNFCLHPKKNKLFSKFKNIYNNYFIVPATQGHFVGFKYKQYTLQVNQPLFIYNIPYYYNICLISINFYKKVIFCKSSGVCAIKLLFTKKNKLAFIQLPSSKKKFIPTSSLCVISTIFDLKTNICWRGKYSNKKNFKLSVRGVAMNPVDHPNGGRTKAKQPEKSPWGWIAKNNR
;
A
#
# COMPACT_ATOMS: atom_id res chain seq x y z
N MET A 1 -10.53 18.54 -3.63
CA MET A 1 -10.01 17.17 -3.83
C MET A 1 -10.47 16.65 -5.18
N ASN A 2 -9.58 16.04 -5.95
CA ASN A 2 -9.89 15.37 -7.23
C ASN A 2 -9.39 13.92 -7.17
N PHE A 3 -9.95 13.07 -8.02
CA PHE A 3 -9.50 11.69 -8.14
C PHE A 3 -8.58 11.51 -9.33
N CYS A 4 -7.60 10.63 -9.20
CA CYS A 4 -6.75 10.19 -10.30
C CYS A 4 -6.54 8.67 -10.23
N LEU A 5 -6.61 8.01 -11.38
CA LEU A 5 -6.31 6.60 -11.51
C LEU A 5 -4.81 6.43 -11.75
N HIS A 6 -4.17 5.56 -10.99
CA HIS A 6 -2.76 5.26 -11.24
C HIS A 6 -2.62 4.32 -12.43
N PRO A 7 -1.93 4.71 -13.51
CA PRO A 7 -1.91 3.95 -14.76
C PRO A 7 -1.34 2.52 -14.62
N LYS A 8 -0.38 2.33 -13.71
CA LYS A 8 0.29 1.02 -13.51
C LYS A 8 -0.29 0.17 -12.37
N LYS A 9 -1.06 0.74 -11.45
CA LYS A 9 -1.44 0.04 -10.20
C LYS A 9 -2.94 -0.25 -10.07
N ASN A 10 -3.78 0.15 -11.02
CA ASN A 10 -5.24 0.03 -10.95
C ASN A 10 -5.83 0.46 -9.60
N LYS A 11 -5.26 1.50 -9.02
CA LYS A 11 -5.71 2.08 -7.75
C LYS A 11 -6.20 3.49 -7.97
N LEU A 12 -7.29 3.81 -7.31
CA LEU A 12 -7.79 5.17 -7.26
C LEU A 12 -6.98 5.95 -6.21
N PHE A 13 -6.55 7.14 -6.57
CA PHE A 13 -5.88 8.07 -5.68
C PHE A 13 -6.69 9.35 -5.57
N SER A 14 -6.69 9.92 -4.39
CA SER A 14 -7.24 11.24 -4.11
C SER A 14 -6.11 12.26 -4.16
N LYS A 15 -6.26 13.28 -4.99
CA LYS A 15 -5.35 14.42 -5.09
C LYS A 15 -5.89 15.57 -4.26
N PHE A 16 -5.16 15.96 -3.24
CA PHE A 16 -5.49 17.09 -2.37
C PHE A 16 -4.62 18.28 -2.70
N LYS A 17 -5.18 19.47 -2.54
CA LYS A 17 -4.47 20.76 -2.66
C LYS A 17 -4.38 21.40 -1.29
N ASN A 18 -3.19 21.77 -0.87
CA ASN A 18 -2.96 22.51 0.37
C ASN A 18 -3.20 24.02 0.16
N ILE A 19 -3.31 24.79 1.24
CA ILE A 19 -3.42 26.26 1.24
C ILE A 19 -2.26 26.89 0.47
N TYR A 20 -1.07 26.33 0.56
CA TYR A 20 0.14 26.78 -0.17
C TYR A 20 0.22 26.31 -1.63
N ASN A 21 -0.88 25.89 -2.24
CA ASN A 21 -0.96 25.37 -3.62
C ASN A 21 -0.17 24.08 -3.88
N ASN A 22 0.42 23.46 -2.88
CA ASN A 22 1.10 22.18 -3.01
C ASN A 22 0.09 21.03 -3.12
N TYR A 23 0.39 20.07 -3.97
CA TYR A 23 -0.44 18.89 -4.14
C TYR A 23 0.16 17.68 -3.44
N PHE A 24 -0.69 16.90 -2.79
CA PHE A 24 -0.31 15.59 -2.28
C PHE A 24 -1.32 14.53 -2.72
N ILE A 25 -0.84 13.32 -2.92
CA ILE A 25 -1.60 12.21 -3.47
C ILE A 25 -1.65 11.11 -2.43
N VAL A 26 -2.85 10.67 -2.07
CA VAL A 26 -3.11 9.63 -1.09
C VAL A 26 -4.00 8.56 -1.73
N PRO A 27 -3.83 7.26 -1.43
CA PRO A 27 -4.80 6.26 -1.87
C PRO A 27 -6.22 6.64 -1.44
N ALA A 28 -7.17 6.55 -2.36
CA ALA A 28 -8.56 6.86 -2.03
C ALA A 28 -9.11 5.84 -1.04
N THR A 29 -9.81 6.33 -0.03
CA THR A 29 -10.53 5.52 0.96
C THR A 29 -12.02 5.56 0.68
N GLN A 30 -12.78 4.58 1.16
CA GLN A 30 -14.24 4.59 1.06
C GLN A 30 -14.79 5.84 1.78
N GLY A 31 -15.64 6.59 1.06
CA GLY A 31 -16.19 7.85 1.59
C GLY A 31 -15.42 9.10 1.22
N HIS A 32 -14.31 9.04 0.47
CA HIS A 32 -13.78 10.21 -0.20
C HIS A 32 -14.72 10.61 -1.36
N PHE A 33 -15.02 11.90 -1.46
CA PHE A 33 -15.80 12.48 -2.57
C PHE A 33 -15.14 13.78 -3.05
N VAL A 34 -15.49 14.22 -4.24
CA VAL A 34 -14.98 15.50 -4.79
C VAL A 34 -15.44 16.64 -3.88
N GLY A 35 -14.53 17.53 -3.53
CA GLY A 35 -14.82 18.61 -2.56
C GLY A 35 -14.54 18.25 -1.09
N PHE A 36 -14.22 17.01 -0.76
CA PHE A 36 -13.87 16.60 0.60
C PHE A 36 -12.73 17.47 1.17
N LYS A 37 -12.94 18.00 2.38
CA LYS A 37 -11.97 18.82 3.11
C LYS A 37 -11.56 18.11 4.40
N TYR A 38 -10.27 18.07 4.70
CA TYR A 38 -9.81 17.66 6.02
C TYR A 38 -10.12 18.74 7.05
N LYS A 39 -10.76 18.35 8.14
CA LYS A 39 -10.98 19.22 9.30
C LYS A 39 -9.98 18.84 10.38
N GLN A 40 -9.35 19.83 10.98
CA GLN A 40 -8.46 19.59 12.12
C GLN A 40 -9.27 19.23 13.37
N TYR A 41 -8.72 18.31 14.20
CA TYR A 41 -9.21 17.96 15.54
C TYR A 41 -10.59 17.28 15.63
N THR A 42 -11.19 16.84 14.54
CA THR A 42 -12.45 16.08 14.60
C THR A 42 -12.21 14.60 14.33
N LEU A 43 -12.94 13.74 15.09
CA LEU A 43 -12.93 12.29 14.87
C LEU A 43 -13.82 11.98 13.64
N GLN A 44 -13.23 12.17 12.45
CA GLN A 44 -13.95 11.94 11.20
C GLN A 44 -13.38 10.74 10.46
N VAL A 45 -14.26 10.01 9.81
CA VAL A 45 -13.89 8.97 8.85
C VAL A 45 -13.11 9.58 7.69
N ASN A 46 -12.16 8.84 7.15
CA ASN A 46 -11.28 9.25 6.02
C ASN A 46 -10.24 10.33 6.34
N GLN A 47 -10.04 10.70 7.58
CA GLN A 47 -8.97 11.60 8.00
C GLN A 47 -7.80 10.84 8.64
N PRO A 48 -6.56 11.35 8.49
CA PRO A 48 -5.42 10.83 9.23
C PRO A 48 -5.56 11.18 10.71
N LEU A 49 -5.59 10.16 11.56
CA LEU A 49 -5.71 10.26 13.00
C LEU A 49 -4.62 9.44 13.69
N PHE A 50 -4.25 9.84 14.89
CA PHE A 50 -3.41 9.00 15.74
C PHE A 50 -4.19 7.79 16.23
N ILE A 51 -3.53 6.64 16.32
CA ILE A 51 -4.18 5.40 16.75
C ILE A 51 -4.82 5.53 18.14
N TYR A 52 -4.24 6.31 19.04
CA TYR A 52 -4.80 6.49 20.39
C TYR A 52 -6.20 7.12 20.37
N ASN A 53 -6.49 8.02 19.43
CA ASN A 53 -7.78 8.70 19.30
C ASN A 53 -8.90 7.84 18.69
N ILE A 54 -8.55 6.69 18.12
CA ILE A 54 -9.53 5.85 17.44
C ILE A 54 -10.17 4.90 18.44
N PRO A 55 -11.50 4.73 18.42
CA PRO A 55 -12.18 3.73 19.24
C PRO A 55 -11.74 2.30 18.90
N TYR A 56 -12.07 1.34 19.80
CA TYR A 56 -11.80 -0.08 19.57
C TYR A 56 -12.70 -0.65 18.48
N TYR A 57 -12.24 -1.71 17.84
CA TYR A 57 -12.96 -2.47 16.81
C TYR A 57 -13.27 -1.69 15.53
N TYR A 58 -12.72 -0.50 15.35
CA TYR A 58 -12.86 0.23 14.10
C TYR A 58 -11.89 -0.28 13.03
N ASN A 59 -12.38 -0.25 11.78
CA ASN A 59 -11.57 -0.54 10.60
C ASN A 59 -10.63 0.62 10.31
N ILE A 60 -9.34 0.32 10.25
CA ILE A 60 -8.29 1.31 10.00
C ILE A 60 -7.43 0.91 8.80
N CYS A 61 -7.00 1.87 8.03
CA CYS A 61 -6.14 1.67 6.88
C CYS A 61 -5.00 2.70 6.84
N LEU A 62 -4.09 2.56 5.89
CA LEU A 62 -2.96 3.47 5.68
C LEU A 62 -2.11 3.70 6.95
N ILE A 63 -1.76 2.62 7.65
CA ILE A 63 -1.08 2.70 8.93
C ILE A 63 0.42 2.99 8.72
N SER A 64 0.92 4.09 9.31
CA SER A 64 2.35 4.39 9.42
C SER A 64 2.85 4.04 10.84
N ILE A 65 4.11 3.65 10.99
CA ILE A 65 4.66 3.35 12.33
C ILE A 65 5.01 4.62 13.09
N ASN A 66 5.45 5.66 12.41
CA ASN A 66 5.79 6.96 13.00
C ASN A 66 5.19 8.08 12.15
N PHE A 67 5.00 9.26 12.77
CA PHE A 67 4.41 10.44 12.14
C PHE A 67 5.08 10.82 10.80
N TYR A 68 6.41 10.72 10.71
CA TYR A 68 7.18 11.11 9.51
C TYR A 68 7.54 9.95 8.58
N LYS A 69 7.14 8.71 8.89
CA LYS A 69 7.49 7.54 8.08
C LYS A 69 6.40 7.18 7.09
N LYS A 70 6.83 6.54 6.01
CA LYS A 70 5.94 6.01 4.97
C LYS A 70 4.91 5.06 5.57
N VAL A 71 3.71 5.05 5.00
CA VAL A 71 2.68 4.05 5.30
C VAL A 71 3.22 2.64 5.02
N ILE A 72 3.09 1.75 6.00
CA ILE A 72 3.63 0.38 5.92
C ILE A 72 2.50 -0.63 5.74
N PHE A 73 1.41 -0.53 6.53
CA PHE A 73 0.35 -1.53 6.53
C PHE A 73 -0.92 -1.03 5.86
N CYS A 74 -1.74 -1.99 5.38
CA CYS A 74 -3.08 -1.77 4.81
C CYS A 74 -3.09 -0.72 3.69
N LYS A 75 -2.29 -0.96 2.64
CA LYS A 75 -2.16 -0.08 1.46
C LYS A 75 -2.92 -0.58 0.24
N SER A 76 -3.33 -1.84 0.21
CA SER A 76 -3.98 -2.44 -0.96
C SER A 76 -5.47 -2.14 -0.99
N SER A 77 -6.07 -2.15 -2.18
CA SER A 77 -7.51 -1.94 -2.36
C SER A 77 -8.32 -2.95 -1.55
N GLY A 78 -9.41 -2.52 -0.94
CA GLY A 78 -10.31 -3.34 -0.13
C GLY A 78 -9.76 -3.76 1.24
N VAL A 79 -8.54 -3.35 1.62
CA VAL A 79 -7.84 -3.83 2.81
C VAL A 79 -8.01 -2.87 3.98
N CYS A 80 -8.29 -3.44 5.15
CA CYS A 80 -8.28 -2.75 6.44
C CYS A 80 -7.65 -3.64 7.53
N ALA A 81 -7.28 -3.03 8.64
CA ALA A 81 -6.92 -3.69 9.89
C ALA A 81 -7.94 -3.28 10.96
N ILE A 82 -8.02 -4.04 12.04
CA ILE A 82 -8.93 -3.77 13.16
C ILE A 82 -8.09 -3.38 14.37
N LYS A 83 -8.42 -2.28 15.02
CA LYS A 83 -7.86 -1.92 16.31
C LYS A 83 -8.55 -2.73 17.41
N LEU A 84 -7.79 -3.58 18.13
CA LEU A 84 -8.33 -4.44 19.16
C LEU A 84 -8.25 -3.78 20.54
N LEU A 85 -7.05 -3.51 21.02
CA LEU A 85 -6.81 -3.03 22.38
C LEU A 85 -5.72 -1.94 22.37
N PHE A 86 -5.65 -1.23 23.48
CA PHE A 86 -4.66 -0.21 23.74
C PHE A 86 -4.10 -0.37 25.16
N THR A 87 -2.81 -0.44 25.29
CA THR A 87 -2.13 -0.50 26.60
C THR A 87 -1.59 0.87 26.96
N LYS A 88 -2.20 1.52 27.97
CA LYS A 88 -1.78 2.86 28.44
C LYS A 88 -0.34 2.87 28.94
N LYS A 89 0.07 1.83 29.72
CA LYS A 89 1.42 1.74 30.27
C LYS A 89 2.52 1.75 29.21
N ASN A 90 2.35 0.98 28.14
CA ASN A 90 3.40 0.80 27.12
C ASN A 90 3.24 1.71 25.90
N LYS A 91 2.21 2.57 25.88
CA LYS A 91 1.86 3.42 24.71
C LYS A 91 1.81 2.62 23.39
N LEU A 92 1.32 1.38 23.47
CA LEU A 92 1.19 0.48 22.33
C LEU A 92 -0.27 0.17 22.04
N ALA A 93 -0.63 0.16 20.77
CA ALA A 93 -1.90 -0.30 20.27
C ALA A 93 -1.77 -1.70 19.67
N PHE A 94 -2.71 -2.57 19.96
CA PHE A 94 -2.77 -3.92 19.43
C PHE A 94 -3.74 -3.94 18.26
N ILE A 95 -3.23 -4.29 17.09
CA ILE A 95 -4.00 -4.32 15.85
C ILE A 95 -3.99 -5.71 15.24
N GLN A 96 -5.10 -6.08 14.60
CA GLN A 96 -5.22 -7.27 13.78
C GLN A 96 -5.12 -6.89 12.31
N LEU A 97 -4.13 -7.44 11.62
CA LEU A 97 -3.93 -7.26 10.19
C LEU A 97 -4.89 -8.15 9.38
N PRO A 98 -5.10 -7.88 8.08
CA PRO A 98 -5.94 -8.70 7.21
C PRO A 98 -5.51 -10.17 7.12
N SER A 99 -4.22 -10.45 7.38
CA SER A 99 -3.66 -11.81 7.45
C SER A 99 -3.96 -12.53 8.77
N SER A 100 -4.86 -12.00 9.59
CA SER A 100 -5.16 -12.44 10.97
C SER A 100 -3.99 -12.30 11.96
N LYS A 101 -2.80 -11.92 11.50
CA LYS A 101 -1.66 -11.67 12.38
C LYS A 101 -1.91 -10.43 13.24
N LYS A 102 -1.63 -10.58 14.52
CA LYS A 102 -1.75 -9.51 15.51
C LYS A 102 -0.39 -8.84 15.70
N LYS A 103 -0.37 -7.50 15.77
CA LYS A 103 0.86 -6.71 15.97
C LYS A 103 0.65 -5.57 16.95
N PHE A 104 1.70 -5.28 17.71
CA PHE A 104 1.79 -4.06 18.51
C PHE A 104 2.38 -2.93 17.67
N ILE A 105 1.75 -1.77 17.75
CA ILE A 105 2.17 -0.56 17.03
C ILE A 105 2.15 0.61 18.00
N PRO A 106 3.12 1.54 17.93
CA PRO A 106 3.11 2.73 18.78
C PRO A 106 1.82 3.53 18.61
N THR A 107 1.29 4.07 19.69
CA THR A 107 0.05 4.85 19.67
C THR A 107 0.15 6.18 18.95
N SER A 108 1.38 6.67 18.79
CA SER A 108 1.72 7.85 17.97
C SER A 108 1.68 7.57 16.46
N SER A 109 1.39 6.35 16.04
CA SER A 109 1.24 5.99 14.64
C SER A 109 0.00 6.65 14.05
N LEU A 110 0.12 7.11 12.81
CA LEU A 110 -1.00 7.66 12.04
C LEU A 110 -1.70 6.56 11.25
N CYS A 111 -3.01 6.63 11.20
CA CYS A 111 -3.86 5.79 10.36
C CYS A 111 -5.14 6.53 9.98
N VAL A 112 -5.94 5.95 9.10
CA VAL A 112 -7.20 6.49 8.64
C VAL A 112 -8.33 5.52 9.01
N ILE A 113 -9.41 6.02 9.60
CA ILE A 113 -10.62 5.22 9.86
C ILE A 113 -11.37 5.05 8.54
N SER A 114 -11.15 3.95 7.87
CA SER A 114 -11.84 3.55 6.63
C SER A 114 -11.27 2.25 6.11
N THR A 115 -11.81 1.80 4.98
CA THR A 115 -11.17 0.83 4.08
C THR A 115 -10.67 1.52 2.83
N ILE A 116 -9.63 0.98 2.20
CA ILE A 116 -9.14 1.52 0.93
C ILE A 116 -10.16 1.21 -0.15
N PHE A 117 -10.44 2.20 -0.98
CA PHE A 117 -11.40 2.07 -2.07
C PHE A 117 -11.02 0.93 -3.00
N ASP A 118 -11.94 -0.01 -3.20
CA ASP A 118 -11.76 -1.13 -4.11
C ASP A 118 -12.50 -0.86 -5.43
N LEU A 119 -11.72 -0.73 -6.48
CA LEU A 119 -12.26 -0.79 -7.82
C LEU A 119 -12.52 -2.27 -8.11
N LYS A 120 -13.77 -2.72 -8.12
CA LYS A 120 -14.20 -4.09 -8.51
C LYS A 120 -13.63 -4.53 -9.87
N THR A 121 -12.98 -3.66 -10.59
CA THR A 121 -12.28 -3.88 -11.86
C THR A 121 -11.04 -4.78 -11.76
N ASN A 122 -10.57 -5.12 -10.56
CA ASN A 122 -9.42 -6.02 -10.39
C ASN A 122 -9.65 -7.43 -10.95
N ILE A 123 -10.90 -7.85 -11.08
CA ILE A 123 -11.27 -9.17 -11.61
C ILE A 123 -11.11 -9.22 -13.15
N CYS A 124 -11.31 -8.10 -13.84
CA CYS A 124 -11.30 -8.02 -15.30
C CYS A 124 -9.89 -7.89 -15.92
N TRP A 125 -8.83 -7.78 -15.12
CA TRP A 125 -7.49 -7.42 -15.61
C TRP A 125 -6.49 -8.57 -15.60
N ARG A 126 -6.91 -9.79 -15.35
CA ARG A 126 -6.05 -10.98 -15.39
C ARG A 126 -5.95 -11.53 -16.82
N GLY A 127 -4.75 -11.96 -17.22
CA GLY A 127 -4.50 -12.64 -18.49
C GLY A 127 -4.59 -11.76 -19.72
N LYS A 128 -5.34 -12.19 -20.73
CA LYS A 128 -5.45 -11.57 -22.06
C LYS A 128 -5.82 -10.07 -22.05
N TYR A 129 -6.57 -9.61 -21.05
CA TYR A 129 -6.95 -8.19 -20.91
C TYR A 129 -5.83 -7.31 -20.37
N SER A 130 -4.91 -7.85 -19.60
CA SER A 130 -3.72 -7.15 -19.13
C SER A 130 -2.84 -6.68 -20.30
N ASN A 131 -2.74 -7.47 -21.37
CA ASN A 131 -1.93 -7.17 -22.53
C ASN A 131 -2.51 -6.01 -23.37
N LYS A 132 -3.83 -5.80 -23.36
CA LYS A 132 -4.49 -4.71 -24.10
C LYS A 132 -4.14 -3.32 -23.57
N LYS A 133 -3.62 -3.20 -22.34
CA LYS A 133 -3.22 -1.92 -21.72
C LYS A 133 -1.72 -1.65 -21.78
N ASN A 134 -1.01 -2.18 -22.76
CA ASN A 134 0.43 -1.94 -22.96
C ASN A 134 1.32 -2.33 -21.75
N PHE A 135 0.85 -3.21 -20.86
CA PHE A 135 1.72 -3.82 -19.86
C PHE A 135 2.47 -4.98 -20.48
N LYS A 136 3.72 -4.74 -20.85
CA LYS A 136 4.62 -5.83 -21.23
C LYS A 136 4.81 -6.76 -20.02
N LEU A 137 4.50 -8.03 -20.21
CA LEU A 137 4.80 -9.06 -19.21
C LEU A 137 6.33 -9.16 -19.09
N SER A 138 6.81 -9.06 -17.85
CA SER A 138 8.24 -9.26 -17.58
C SER A 138 8.47 -10.72 -17.22
N VAL A 139 9.24 -11.43 -18.04
CA VAL A 139 9.64 -12.80 -17.78
C VAL A 139 10.91 -12.76 -16.91
N ARG A 140 10.95 -13.59 -15.88
CA ARG A 140 12.14 -13.70 -15.01
C ARG A 140 13.29 -14.35 -15.78
N GLY A 141 14.53 -13.86 -15.63
CA GLY A 141 15.70 -14.42 -16.27
C GLY A 141 15.93 -15.90 -15.97
N VAL A 142 15.55 -16.35 -14.76
CA VAL A 142 15.63 -17.78 -14.36
C VAL A 142 14.67 -18.68 -15.16
N ALA A 143 13.60 -18.12 -15.73
CA ALA A 143 12.64 -18.86 -16.56
C ALA A 143 13.00 -18.85 -18.05
N MET A 144 14.12 -18.22 -18.41
CA MET A 144 14.60 -18.12 -19.78
C MET A 144 15.61 -19.24 -20.10
N ASN A 145 15.96 -19.36 -21.39
CA ASN A 145 17.03 -20.23 -21.84
C ASN A 145 18.41 -19.56 -21.60
N PRO A 146 19.52 -20.35 -21.56
CA PRO A 146 20.87 -19.79 -21.39
C PRO A 146 21.28 -18.75 -22.43
N VAL A 147 20.76 -18.85 -23.65
CA VAL A 147 21.01 -17.88 -24.73
C VAL A 147 20.35 -16.53 -24.46
N ASP A 148 19.21 -16.53 -23.78
CA ASP A 148 18.41 -15.31 -23.56
C ASP A 148 18.80 -14.55 -22.29
N HIS A 149 19.36 -15.25 -21.30
CA HIS A 149 19.70 -14.65 -20.02
C HIS A 149 20.78 -15.42 -19.27
N PRO A 150 21.76 -14.74 -18.61
CA PRO A 150 22.82 -15.39 -17.84
C PRO A 150 22.31 -16.31 -16.71
N ASN A 151 21.12 -16.03 -16.17
CA ASN A 151 20.47 -16.84 -15.12
C ASN A 151 19.59 -17.97 -15.71
N GLY A 152 19.49 -18.09 -17.03
CA GLY A 152 18.69 -19.08 -17.71
C GLY A 152 19.29 -20.49 -17.65
N GLY A 153 18.48 -21.49 -17.94
CA GLY A 153 18.87 -22.89 -18.02
C GLY A 153 18.25 -23.78 -16.92
N ARG A 154 18.64 -25.04 -16.94
CA ARG A 154 18.02 -26.11 -16.15
C ARG A 154 18.24 -25.99 -14.63
N THR A 155 19.36 -25.43 -14.21
CA THR A 155 19.71 -25.24 -12.80
C THR A 155 19.25 -23.88 -12.33
N LYS A 156 18.22 -23.84 -11.49
CA LYS A 156 17.57 -22.62 -11.00
C LYS A 156 18.41 -21.79 -10.01
N ALA A 157 19.60 -22.23 -9.65
CA ALA A 157 20.41 -21.65 -8.58
C ALA A 157 21.79 -21.14 -9.05
N LYS A 158 21.82 -20.43 -10.17
CA LYS A 158 23.05 -19.72 -10.53
C LYS A 158 23.24 -18.50 -9.63
N GLN A 159 24.21 -18.56 -8.78
CA GLN A 159 24.63 -17.44 -7.94
C GLN A 159 26.01 -16.94 -8.40
N PRO A 160 26.25 -15.62 -8.36
CA PRO A 160 25.31 -14.53 -8.03
C PRO A 160 24.30 -14.27 -9.16
N GLU A 161 23.08 -13.86 -8.79
CA GLU A 161 22.07 -13.45 -9.77
C GLU A 161 22.60 -12.26 -10.60
N LYS A 162 22.50 -12.37 -11.93
CA LYS A 162 22.98 -11.36 -12.87
C LYS A 162 21.82 -10.69 -13.60
N SER A 163 22.07 -9.46 -14.04
CA SER A 163 21.18 -8.75 -14.97
C SER A 163 21.33 -9.34 -16.39
N PRO A 164 20.45 -9.01 -17.38
CA PRO A 164 20.58 -9.44 -18.77
C PRO A 164 21.93 -9.09 -19.39
N TRP A 165 22.59 -8.05 -18.92
CA TRP A 165 23.90 -7.59 -19.39
C TRP A 165 25.09 -8.11 -18.57
N GLY A 166 24.84 -9.06 -17.65
CA GLY A 166 25.91 -9.69 -16.86
C GLY A 166 26.28 -9.00 -15.54
N TRP A 167 25.67 -7.84 -15.21
CA TRP A 167 25.89 -7.15 -13.93
C TRP A 167 25.27 -7.92 -12.77
N ILE A 168 25.95 -7.96 -11.64
CA ILE A 168 25.43 -8.59 -10.42
C ILE A 168 24.20 -7.81 -9.94
N ALA A 169 23.05 -8.48 -9.86
CA ALA A 169 21.76 -7.85 -9.52
C ALA A 169 21.56 -7.65 -8.02
N LYS A 170 22.22 -8.46 -7.18
CA LYS A 170 22.19 -8.36 -5.71
C LYS A 170 23.62 -8.40 -5.20
N ASN A 171 24.01 -7.37 -4.46
CA ASN A 171 25.20 -7.46 -3.61
C ASN A 171 24.86 -8.42 -2.46
N ASN A 172 25.61 -9.51 -2.35
CA ASN A 172 25.61 -10.30 -1.13
C ASN A 172 26.12 -9.38 -0.01
N ARG A 173 25.18 -9.02 0.87
CA ARG A 173 25.53 -8.44 2.16
C ARG A 173 25.85 -9.55 3.11
#